data_550e85159835a8458849875de00c0ac9
#
_entry.id   550e85159835a8458849875de00c0ac9
#
_cell.length_a   1.000
_cell.length_b   1.000
_cell.length_c   1.000
_cell.angle_alpha   90.00
_cell.angle_beta   90.00
_cell.angle_gamma   90.00
#
_symmetry.space_group_name_H-M   'P 1'
#
loop_
_entity.id
_entity.type
_entity.pdbx_description
1 polymer ?
#
loop_
_entity_poly.entity_id
_entity_poly.type
_entity_poly.pdbx_seq_one_letter_code
_entity_poly.pdbx_strand_id
1 'polypeptide(L)'
;LAGLVGVVFFIIAGQVNRKIGARMTSGICCIISGIAYILACNAPSIVIYTVCMCFVYGGIMSAGYVAGGTLVASWFPKKKGVVMGYTTMGHNFASAFYVQLVAILIAPTVAGTTNIGENFSTGIVPIGIAAIVLGILGMIFIRNEPWERGINPDNVSDEIYQKEYDTKDAVEGDGGWTTGKLLATKELWLAAITTGFFQICSVGVM
;
A
#
# COMPACT_ATOMS: atom_id res chain seq x y z
N LEU A 1 17.03 8.07 1.02
CA LEU A 1 16.31 9.19 0.41
C LEU A 1 14.85 8.81 0.12
N ALA A 2 14.60 7.67 -0.53
CA ALA A 2 13.23 7.20 -0.84
C ALA A 2 12.32 7.10 0.39
N GLY A 3 12.85 6.63 1.54
CA GLY A 3 12.08 6.55 2.79
C GLY A 3 11.65 7.91 3.33
N LEU A 4 12.48 8.94 3.24
CA LEU A 4 12.13 10.31 3.66
C LEU A 4 11.04 10.90 2.74
N VAL A 5 11.18 10.69 1.44
CA VAL A 5 10.16 11.11 0.47
C VAL A 5 8.86 10.35 0.69
N GLY A 6 8.93 9.08 1.09
CA GLY A 6 7.78 8.25 1.44
C GLY A 6 6.88 8.89 2.52
N VAL A 7 7.46 9.57 3.52
CA VAL A 7 6.68 10.27 4.55
C VAL A 7 5.77 11.34 3.92
N VAL A 8 6.30 12.12 2.98
CA VAL A 8 5.51 13.13 2.26
C VAL A 8 4.40 12.47 1.45
N PHE A 9 4.70 11.34 0.79
CA PHE A 9 3.69 10.56 0.06
C PHE A 9 2.57 10.06 0.97
N PHE A 10 2.87 9.58 2.19
CA PHE A 10 1.85 9.15 3.14
C PHE A 10 0.90 10.29 3.53
N ILE A 11 1.45 11.49 3.78
CA ILE A 11 0.63 12.65 4.13
C ILE A 11 -0.29 13.03 2.96
N ILE A 12 0.26 13.11 1.75
CA ILE A 12 -0.51 13.44 0.54
C ILE A 12 -1.57 12.36 0.27
N ALA A 13 -1.17 11.09 0.31
CA ALA A 13 -2.08 9.97 0.08
C ALA A 13 -3.21 9.92 1.13
N GLY A 14 -2.93 10.25 2.40
CA GLY A 14 -3.95 10.37 3.44
C GLY A 14 -4.97 11.45 3.13
N GLN A 15 -4.54 12.63 2.66
CA GLN A 15 -5.43 13.72 2.25
C GLN A 15 -6.25 13.35 1.01
N VAL A 16 -5.64 12.72 0.04
CA VAL A 16 -6.29 12.25 -1.19
C VAL A 16 -7.31 11.18 -0.85
N ASN A 17 -6.94 10.23 0.01
CA ASN A 17 -7.81 9.15 0.47
C ASN A 17 -9.10 9.65 1.14
N ARG A 18 -9.01 10.71 1.93
CA ARG A 18 -10.18 11.37 2.53
C ARG A 18 -11.13 11.98 1.49
N LYS A 19 -10.60 12.46 0.36
CA LYS A 19 -11.40 13.16 -0.67
C LYS A 19 -12.02 12.21 -1.70
N ILE A 20 -11.26 11.25 -2.19
CA ILE A 20 -11.67 10.39 -3.32
C ILE A 20 -11.89 8.93 -2.92
N GLY A 21 -11.64 8.59 -1.65
CA GLY A 21 -11.80 7.23 -1.12
C GLY A 21 -10.62 6.31 -1.40
N ALA A 22 -10.57 5.22 -0.64
CA ALA A 22 -9.46 4.28 -0.64
C ALA A 22 -9.29 3.52 -1.96
N ARG A 23 -10.41 3.18 -2.62
CA ARG A 23 -10.46 2.53 -3.92
C ARG A 23 -9.67 3.29 -4.99
N MET A 24 -10.00 4.57 -5.17
CA MET A 24 -9.36 5.40 -6.18
C MET A 24 -7.91 5.72 -5.79
N THR A 25 -7.67 5.99 -4.53
CA THR A 25 -6.31 6.30 -4.04
C THR A 25 -5.37 5.12 -4.25
N SER A 26 -5.76 3.90 -3.91
CA SER A 26 -4.92 2.71 -4.11
C SER A 26 -4.62 2.48 -5.59
N GLY A 27 -5.62 2.58 -6.45
CA GLY A 27 -5.45 2.39 -7.88
C GLY A 27 -4.54 3.44 -8.52
N ILE A 28 -4.74 4.72 -8.22
CA ILE A 28 -3.90 5.81 -8.72
C ILE A 28 -2.45 5.65 -8.24
N CYS A 29 -2.25 5.34 -6.97
CA CYS A 29 -0.91 5.10 -6.42
C CYS A 29 -0.21 3.92 -7.09
N CYS A 30 -0.92 2.82 -7.35
CA CYS A 30 -0.37 1.67 -8.08
C CYS A 30 0.00 2.02 -9.52
N ILE A 31 -0.84 2.77 -10.24
CA ILE A 31 -0.57 3.20 -11.62
C ILE A 31 0.65 4.12 -11.67
N ILE A 32 0.72 5.12 -10.81
CA ILE A 32 1.87 6.04 -10.72
C ILE A 32 3.14 5.25 -10.43
N SER A 33 3.10 4.31 -9.49
CA SER A 33 4.25 3.48 -9.15
C SER A 33 4.68 2.58 -10.31
N GLY A 34 3.73 1.98 -11.04
CA GLY A 34 4.03 1.15 -12.20
C GLY A 34 4.69 1.94 -13.32
N ILE A 35 4.18 3.14 -13.63
CA ILE A 35 4.78 4.06 -14.61
C ILE A 35 6.19 4.47 -14.16
N ALA A 36 6.35 4.90 -12.92
CA ALA A 36 7.64 5.29 -12.37
C ALA A 36 8.66 4.14 -12.42
N TYR A 37 8.20 2.89 -12.21
CA TYR A 37 9.04 1.70 -12.28
C TYR A 37 9.56 1.45 -13.69
N ILE A 38 8.70 1.57 -14.71
CA ILE A 38 9.08 1.46 -16.12
C ILE A 38 10.07 2.56 -16.52
N LEU A 39 9.82 3.79 -16.07
CA LEU A 39 10.72 4.92 -16.32
C LEU A 39 12.08 4.73 -15.65
N ALA A 40 12.11 4.18 -14.43
CA ALA A 40 13.34 3.88 -13.72
C ALA A 40 14.25 2.91 -14.49
N CYS A 41 13.66 1.92 -15.19
CA CYS A 41 14.43 0.97 -16.01
C CYS A 41 15.18 1.61 -17.16
N ASN A 42 14.65 2.71 -17.71
CA ASN A 42 15.22 3.42 -18.86
C ASN A 42 15.86 4.76 -18.45
N ALA A 43 16.16 4.97 -17.17
CA ALA A 43 16.66 6.22 -16.66
C ALA A 43 18.09 6.50 -17.17
N PRO A 44 18.33 7.62 -17.86
CA PRO A 44 19.65 7.96 -18.40
C PRO A 44 20.65 8.42 -17.35
N SER A 45 20.19 8.72 -16.12
CA SER A 45 21.05 9.17 -15.03
C SER A 45 20.59 8.64 -13.69
N ILE A 46 21.55 8.53 -12.74
CA ILE A 46 21.28 8.09 -11.37
C ILE A 46 20.28 8.99 -10.65
N VAL A 47 20.24 10.26 -10.98
CA VAL A 47 19.31 11.23 -10.38
C VAL A 47 17.88 10.91 -10.80
N ILE A 48 17.64 10.71 -12.10
CA ILE A 48 16.31 10.35 -12.62
C ILE A 48 15.86 9.02 -12.06
N TYR A 49 16.76 8.01 -12.04
CA TYR A 49 16.51 6.73 -11.41
C TYR A 49 16.05 6.88 -9.95
N THR A 50 16.80 7.68 -9.17
CA THR A 50 16.48 7.90 -7.75
C THR A 50 15.12 8.57 -7.57
N VAL A 51 14.79 9.56 -8.39
CA VAL A 51 13.49 10.23 -8.36
C VAL A 51 12.37 9.23 -8.68
N CYS A 52 12.51 8.45 -9.75
CA CYS A 52 11.54 7.42 -10.10
C CYS A 52 11.35 6.40 -8.97
N MET A 53 12.43 5.93 -8.35
CA MET A 53 12.35 5.01 -7.22
C MET A 53 11.68 5.60 -5.98
N CYS A 54 11.80 6.92 -5.76
CA CYS A 54 11.02 7.60 -4.72
C CYS A 54 9.51 7.52 -4.99
N PHE A 55 9.09 7.71 -6.23
CA PHE A 55 7.67 7.57 -6.63
C PHE A 55 7.19 6.12 -6.53
N VAL A 56 8.01 5.16 -6.93
CA VAL A 56 7.70 3.72 -6.78
C VAL A 56 7.46 3.39 -5.32
N TYR A 57 8.42 3.70 -4.45
CA TYR A 57 8.34 3.39 -3.03
C TYR A 57 7.16 4.11 -2.36
N GLY A 58 7.06 5.43 -2.55
CA GLY A 58 6.01 6.25 -1.95
C GLY A 58 4.61 5.82 -2.39
N GLY A 59 4.43 5.52 -3.68
CA GLY A 59 3.14 5.12 -4.24
C GLY A 59 2.71 3.72 -3.77
N ILE A 60 3.58 2.70 -3.87
CA ILE A 60 3.26 1.33 -3.44
C ILE A 60 2.95 1.30 -1.94
N MET A 61 3.77 1.95 -1.12
CA MET A 61 3.55 2.00 0.32
C MET A 61 2.26 2.73 0.68
N SER A 62 1.94 3.83 -0.01
CA SER A 62 0.68 4.56 0.20
C SER A 62 -0.54 3.73 -0.22
N ALA A 63 -0.46 3.00 -1.32
CA ALA A 63 -1.53 2.10 -1.77
C ALA A 63 -1.80 0.98 -0.75
N GLY A 64 -0.75 0.34 -0.24
CA GLY A 64 -0.87 -0.77 0.69
C GLY A 64 -1.27 -0.34 2.10
N TYR A 65 -0.53 0.59 2.70
CA TYR A 65 -0.75 0.94 4.10
C TYR A 65 -1.84 1.99 4.31
N VAL A 66 -1.89 3.06 3.50
CA VAL A 66 -2.90 4.11 3.69
C VAL A 66 -4.26 3.67 3.15
N ALA A 67 -4.33 3.35 1.86
CA ALA A 67 -5.60 2.97 1.24
C ALA A 67 -6.05 1.57 1.68
N GLY A 68 -5.15 0.60 1.72
CA GLY A 68 -5.45 -0.76 2.19
C GLY A 68 -5.88 -0.80 3.65
N GLY A 69 -5.21 -0.06 4.53
CA GLY A 69 -5.60 0.06 5.93
C GLY A 69 -6.98 0.68 6.13
N THR A 70 -7.32 1.70 5.32
CA THR A 70 -8.65 2.31 5.33
C THR A 70 -9.73 1.33 4.87
N LEU A 71 -9.47 0.57 3.80
CA LEU A 71 -10.39 -0.46 3.32
C LEU A 71 -10.65 -1.52 4.38
N VAL A 72 -9.59 -2.03 5.03
CA VAL A 72 -9.75 -3.01 6.12
C VAL A 72 -10.56 -2.43 7.27
N ALA A 73 -10.35 -1.18 7.63
CA ALA A 73 -11.09 -0.52 8.71
C ALA A 73 -12.57 -0.34 8.37
N SER A 74 -12.92 -0.02 7.11
CA SER A 74 -14.31 0.12 6.66
C SER A 74 -15.04 -1.23 6.58
N TRP A 75 -14.37 -2.25 6.02
CA TRP A 75 -14.97 -3.55 5.80
C TRP A 75 -15.03 -4.43 7.06
N PHE A 76 -14.03 -4.29 7.96
CA PHE A 76 -13.85 -5.14 9.14
C PHE A 76 -13.59 -4.31 10.41
N PRO A 77 -14.53 -3.46 10.85
CA PRO A 77 -14.31 -2.54 11.97
C PRO A 77 -13.99 -3.24 13.28
N LYS A 78 -14.65 -4.36 13.61
CA LYS A 78 -14.38 -5.14 14.83
C LYS A 78 -13.23 -6.13 14.67
N LYS A 79 -13.03 -6.68 13.46
CA LYS A 79 -12.02 -7.70 13.16
C LYS A 79 -10.77 -7.13 12.49
N LYS A 80 -10.62 -5.81 12.42
CA LYS A 80 -9.54 -5.16 11.67
C LYS A 80 -8.14 -5.66 12.03
N GLY A 81 -7.86 -5.95 13.31
CA GLY A 81 -6.56 -6.44 13.74
C GLY A 81 -6.19 -7.81 13.13
N VAL A 82 -7.13 -8.73 13.13
CA VAL A 82 -6.96 -10.06 12.53
C VAL A 82 -6.80 -9.95 11.01
N VAL A 83 -7.65 -9.16 10.36
CA VAL A 83 -7.61 -8.97 8.91
C VAL A 83 -6.32 -8.26 8.49
N MET A 84 -5.86 -7.26 9.24
CA MET A 84 -4.55 -6.62 9.01
C MET A 84 -3.40 -7.63 9.13
N GLY A 85 -3.48 -8.58 10.06
CA GLY A 85 -2.52 -9.68 10.17
C GLY A 85 -2.46 -10.53 8.89
N TYR A 86 -3.61 -10.91 8.35
CA TYR A 86 -3.68 -11.66 7.08
C TYR A 86 -3.16 -10.86 5.89
N THR A 87 -3.47 -9.57 5.79
CA THR A 87 -2.97 -8.71 4.71
C THR A 87 -1.45 -8.56 4.78
N THR A 88 -0.89 -8.42 5.99
CA THR A 88 0.57 -8.36 6.20
C THR A 88 1.24 -9.70 5.86
N MET A 89 0.61 -10.83 6.20
CA MET A 89 1.11 -12.15 5.80
C MET A 89 1.16 -12.29 4.28
N GLY A 90 0.14 -11.80 3.56
CA GLY A 90 0.11 -11.76 2.10
C GLY A 90 1.28 -10.97 1.51
N HIS A 91 1.66 -9.85 2.12
CA HIS A 91 2.82 -9.05 1.72
C HIS A 91 4.13 -9.85 1.84
N ASN A 92 4.35 -10.51 2.98
CA ASN A 92 5.56 -11.33 3.20
C ASN A 92 5.63 -12.52 2.24
N PHE A 93 4.49 -13.17 1.99
CA PHE A 93 4.40 -14.27 1.04
C PHE A 93 4.73 -13.81 -0.39
N ALA A 94 4.13 -12.69 -0.82
CA ALA A 94 4.42 -12.09 -2.12
C ALA A 94 5.91 -11.72 -2.26
N SER A 95 6.54 -11.19 -1.21
CA SER A 95 7.97 -10.84 -1.21
C SER A 95 8.86 -12.05 -1.42
N ALA A 96 8.55 -13.19 -0.80
CA ALA A 96 9.30 -14.42 -0.95
C ALA A 96 9.28 -14.93 -2.41
N PHE A 97 8.12 -14.89 -3.07
CA PHE A 97 7.99 -15.28 -4.47
C PHE A 97 8.58 -14.26 -5.44
N TYR A 98 8.41 -12.97 -5.13
CA TYR A 98 8.87 -11.87 -5.97
C TYR A 98 10.39 -11.92 -6.19
N VAL A 99 11.16 -12.13 -5.13
CA VAL A 99 12.62 -12.17 -5.21
C VAL A 99 13.08 -13.32 -6.13
N GLN A 100 12.47 -14.50 -6.00
CA GLN A 100 12.79 -15.64 -6.85
C GLN A 100 12.43 -15.39 -8.32
N LEU A 101 11.26 -14.82 -8.55
CA LEU A 101 10.76 -14.50 -9.89
C LEU A 101 11.68 -13.48 -10.59
N VAL A 102 12.07 -12.42 -9.90
CA VAL A 102 12.99 -11.40 -10.43
C VAL A 102 14.37 -12.00 -10.70
N ALA A 103 14.88 -12.84 -9.79
CA ALA A 103 16.14 -13.51 -10.00
C ALA A 103 16.16 -14.39 -11.28
N ILE A 104 15.06 -15.12 -11.54
CA ILE A 104 14.90 -15.94 -12.75
C ILE A 104 14.81 -15.05 -14.01
N LEU A 105 14.06 -13.95 -13.94
CA LEU A 105 13.87 -13.04 -15.08
C LEU A 105 15.15 -12.28 -15.47
N ILE A 106 16.00 -11.96 -14.50
CA ILE A 106 17.26 -11.21 -14.72
C ILE A 106 18.43 -12.16 -14.98
N ALA A 107 18.32 -13.44 -14.58
CA ALA A 107 19.40 -14.40 -14.81
C ALA A 107 19.72 -14.49 -16.31
N PRO A 108 21.03 -14.47 -16.67
CA PRO A 108 21.43 -14.58 -18.06
C PRO A 108 20.97 -15.93 -18.64
N THR A 109 20.20 -15.87 -19.71
CA THR A 109 19.63 -17.05 -20.38
C THR A 109 20.69 -17.89 -21.08
N VAL A 110 21.91 -17.34 -21.22
CA VAL A 110 23.05 -18.02 -21.87
C VAL A 110 24.31 -17.77 -21.08
N ALA A 111 24.96 -18.84 -20.63
CA ALA A 111 26.24 -18.78 -19.98
C ALA A 111 27.28 -18.14 -20.94
N GLY A 112 27.73 -16.92 -20.59
CA GLY A 112 28.77 -16.22 -21.33
C GLY A 112 28.47 -14.81 -21.83
N THR A 113 27.23 -14.36 -21.79
CA THR A 113 26.87 -12.97 -22.14
C THR A 113 26.57 -12.14 -20.90
N THR A 114 27.49 -11.25 -20.57
CA THR A 114 27.41 -10.34 -19.39
C THR A 114 26.62 -9.05 -19.68
N ASN A 115 25.56 -9.10 -20.46
CA ASN A 115 24.70 -7.93 -20.68
C ASN A 115 23.61 -7.84 -19.60
N ILE A 116 24.03 -7.61 -18.36
CA ILE A 116 23.14 -7.41 -17.21
C ILE A 116 22.15 -6.24 -17.47
N GLY A 117 22.55 -5.22 -18.22
CA GLY A 117 21.71 -4.06 -18.52
C GLY A 117 20.49 -4.35 -19.41
N GLU A 118 20.63 -5.17 -20.44
CA GLU A 118 19.53 -5.53 -21.34
C GLU A 118 18.52 -6.47 -20.65
N ASN A 119 19.01 -7.43 -19.87
CA ASN A 119 18.15 -8.34 -19.12
C ASN A 119 17.44 -7.65 -17.96
N PHE A 120 18.02 -6.60 -17.39
CA PHE A 120 17.42 -5.85 -16.28
C PHE A 120 16.10 -5.17 -16.71
N SER A 121 16.09 -4.44 -17.82
CA SER A 121 14.88 -3.81 -18.33
C SER A 121 13.81 -4.84 -18.71
N THR A 122 14.21 -5.94 -19.35
CA THR A 122 13.30 -7.02 -19.75
C THR A 122 12.65 -7.72 -18.56
N GLY A 123 13.37 -7.86 -17.44
CA GLY A 123 12.82 -8.46 -16.21
C GLY A 123 11.90 -7.52 -15.42
N ILE A 124 12.19 -6.23 -15.42
CA ILE A 124 11.51 -5.26 -14.54
C ILE A 124 10.29 -4.61 -15.20
N VAL A 125 10.31 -4.35 -16.51
CA VAL A 125 9.18 -3.76 -17.24
C VAL A 125 7.87 -4.54 -17.06
N PRO A 126 7.83 -5.87 -17.16
CA PRO A 126 6.60 -6.63 -16.91
C PRO A 126 6.00 -6.40 -15.51
N ILE A 127 6.84 -6.17 -14.50
CA ILE A 127 6.40 -5.92 -13.14
C ILE A 127 5.74 -4.54 -13.04
N GLY A 128 6.30 -3.53 -13.69
CA GLY A 128 5.67 -2.21 -13.80
C GLY A 128 4.31 -2.27 -14.50
N ILE A 129 4.21 -3.03 -15.57
CA ILE A 129 2.94 -3.27 -16.28
C ILE A 129 1.95 -4.00 -15.37
N ALA A 130 2.39 -5.03 -14.64
CA ALA A 130 1.55 -5.76 -13.70
C ALA A 130 1.00 -4.83 -12.60
N ALA A 131 1.82 -3.92 -12.07
CA ALA A 131 1.36 -2.93 -11.09
C ALA A 131 0.27 -2.00 -11.66
N ILE A 132 0.40 -1.55 -12.92
CA ILE A 132 -0.62 -0.74 -13.59
C ILE A 132 -1.91 -1.53 -13.75
N VAL A 133 -1.83 -2.76 -14.26
CA VAL A 133 -2.98 -3.64 -14.45
C VAL A 133 -3.69 -3.91 -13.12
N LEU A 134 -2.95 -4.26 -12.07
CA LEU A 134 -3.50 -4.47 -10.73
C LEU A 134 -4.13 -3.19 -10.17
N GLY A 135 -3.55 -2.02 -10.42
CA GLY A 135 -4.16 -0.75 -10.05
C GLY A 135 -5.51 -0.52 -10.72
N ILE A 136 -5.60 -0.77 -12.03
CA ILE A 136 -6.86 -0.65 -12.80
C ILE A 136 -7.89 -1.69 -12.32
N LEU A 137 -7.49 -2.95 -12.16
CA LEU A 137 -8.37 -4.00 -11.64
C LEU A 137 -8.86 -3.66 -10.23
N GLY A 138 -7.98 -3.15 -9.37
CA GLY A 138 -8.36 -2.67 -8.04
C GLY A 138 -9.45 -1.59 -8.11
N MET A 139 -9.32 -0.60 -8.99
CA MET A 139 -10.36 0.42 -9.19
C MET A 139 -11.70 -0.14 -9.68
N ILE A 140 -11.69 -1.22 -10.43
CA ILE A 140 -12.91 -1.84 -10.96
C ILE A 140 -13.59 -2.72 -9.89
N PHE A 141 -12.82 -3.59 -9.24
CA PHE A 141 -13.37 -4.64 -8.37
C PHE A 141 -13.51 -4.22 -6.90
N ILE A 142 -12.63 -3.35 -6.39
CA ILE A 142 -12.69 -2.91 -5.00
C ILE A 142 -13.83 -1.89 -4.83
N ARG A 143 -14.52 -1.95 -3.68
CA ARG A 143 -15.50 -0.96 -3.23
C ARG A 143 -15.02 -0.31 -1.94
N ASN A 144 -15.32 0.96 -1.75
CA ASN A 144 -14.90 1.66 -0.55
C ASN A 144 -15.61 1.11 0.69
N GLU A 145 -16.89 0.79 0.54
CA GLU A 145 -17.77 0.46 1.65
C GLU A 145 -18.48 -0.87 1.38
N PRO A 146 -18.74 -1.69 2.42
CA PRO A 146 -19.40 -2.99 2.25
C PRO A 146 -20.84 -2.86 1.74
N TRP A 147 -21.57 -1.82 2.14
CA TRP A 147 -22.95 -1.59 1.69
C TRP A 147 -23.08 -1.26 0.19
N GLU A 148 -22.02 -0.83 -0.49
CA GLU A 148 -22.01 -0.72 -1.95
C GLU A 148 -22.24 -2.08 -2.65
N ARG A 149 -22.06 -3.18 -1.90
CA ARG A 149 -22.33 -4.56 -2.33
C ARG A 149 -23.54 -5.19 -1.64
N GLY A 150 -24.27 -4.43 -0.83
CA GLY A 150 -25.38 -4.96 -0.04
C GLY A 150 -24.96 -5.93 1.06
N ILE A 151 -23.74 -5.77 1.60
CA ILE A 151 -23.19 -6.61 2.66
C ILE A 151 -22.90 -5.75 3.87
N ASN A 152 -23.20 -6.24 5.06
CA ASN A 152 -22.86 -5.55 6.30
C ASN A 152 -21.35 -5.64 6.63
N PRO A 153 -20.80 -4.66 7.35
CA PRO A 153 -19.44 -4.75 7.89
C PRO A 153 -19.22 -6.05 8.66
N ASP A 154 -18.01 -6.58 8.64
CA ASP A 154 -17.64 -7.88 9.22
C ASP A 154 -18.47 -9.08 8.69
N ASN A 155 -19.26 -8.88 7.63
CA ASN A 155 -20.17 -9.88 7.03
C ASN A 155 -21.12 -10.50 8.05
N VAL A 156 -21.66 -9.68 8.96
CA VAL A 156 -22.63 -10.10 9.97
C VAL A 156 -24.05 -10.05 9.43
N SER A 157 -24.98 -10.81 10.04
CA SER A 157 -26.41 -10.75 9.69
C SER A 157 -27.03 -9.41 10.10
N ASP A 158 -28.13 -9.03 9.45
CA ASP A 158 -28.82 -7.76 9.72
C ASP A 158 -29.25 -7.62 11.18
N GLU A 159 -29.63 -8.72 11.81
CA GLU A 159 -30.01 -8.76 13.23
C GLU A 159 -28.86 -8.39 14.16
N ILE A 160 -27.66 -8.92 13.86
CA ILE A 160 -26.44 -8.63 14.63
C ILE A 160 -25.98 -7.20 14.33
N TYR A 161 -26.10 -6.78 13.08
CA TYR A 161 -25.74 -5.42 12.69
C TYR A 161 -26.54 -4.38 13.48
N GLN A 162 -27.85 -4.52 13.53
CA GLN A 162 -28.73 -3.62 14.28
C GLN A 162 -28.46 -3.61 15.79
N LYS A 163 -28.08 -4.75 16.36
CA LYS A 163 -27.80 -4.84 17.81
C LYS A 163 -26.43 -4.28 18.21
N GLU A 164 -25.42 -4.48 17.38
CA GLU A 164 -24.03 -4.27 17.77
C GLU A 164 -23.33 -3.11 17.05
N TYR A 165 -23.83 -2.70 15.87
CA TYR A 165 -23.20 -1.67 15.04
C TYR A 165 -24.05 -0.41 14.89
N ASP A 166 -25.39 -0.49 15.09
CA ASP A 166 -26.33 0.62 14.98
C ASP A 166 -26.42 1.45 16.28
N THR A 167 -25.55 1.23 17.23
CA THR A 167 -25.37 2.12 18.36
C THR A 167 -24.76 3.44 17.85
N LYS A 168 -25.36 4.57 18.21
CA LYS A 168 -24.98 5.93 17.78
C LYS A 168 -23.48 6.26 17.94
N ASP A 169 -22.76 5.49 18.75
CA ASP A 169 -21.32 5.62 18.98
C ASP A 169 -20.46 5.10 17.81
N ALA A 170 -21.02 4.27 16.91
CA ALA A 170 -20.31 3.74 15.74
C ALA A 170 -20.34 4.72 14.53
N VAL A 171 -21.20 5.71 14.54
CA VAL A 171 -21.43 6.65 13.42
C VAL A 171 -20.65 7.96 13.60
N GLU A 172 -20.05 8.24 14.74
CA GLU A 172 -19.16 9.38 14.92
C GLU A 172 -17.78 9.14 14.27
N GLY A 173 -17.79 8.84 12.98
CA GLY A 173 -16.59 8.60 12.18
C GLY A 173 -15.71 9.82 11.91
N ASP A 174 -16.07 10.99 12.38
CA ASP A 174 -15.21 12.18 12.35
C ASP A 174 -15.34 12.94 13.67
N GLY A 175 -15.02 12.28 14.78
CA GLY A 175 -15.09 12.80 16.17
C GLY A 175 -14.31 14.09 16.43
N GLY A 176 -14.31 15.02 15.49
CA GLY A 176 -13.69 16.34 15.63
C GLY A 176 -12.16 16.27 15.75
N TRP A 177 -11.53 15.18 15.31
CA TRP A 177 -10.09 15.04 15.30
C TRP A 177 -9.46 15.90 14.22
N THR A 178 -8.91 17.03 14.64
CA THR A 178 -8.07 17.87 13.78
C THR A 178 -6.64 17.34 13.80
N THR A 179 -5.90 17.49 12.69
CA THR A 179 -4.48 17.07 12.59
C THR A 179 -3.65 17.57 13.77
N GLY A 180 -3.94 18.79 14.26
CA GLY A 180 -3.27 19.35 15.44
C GLY A 180 -3.58 18.59 16.74
N LYS A 181 -4.84 18.18 16.95
CA LYS A 181 -5.23 17.38 18.12
C LYS A 181 -4.60 15.99 18.06
N LEU A 182 -4.54 15.41 16.86
CA LEU A 182 -3.93 14.10 16.65
C LEU A 182 -2.44 14.13 16.97
N LEU A 183 -1.71 15.12 16.45
CA LEU A 183 -0.28 15.30 16.74
C LEU A 183 0.03 15.65 18.22
N ALA A 184 -0.94 16.20 18.95
CA ALA A 184 -0.81 16.47 20.37
C ALA A 184 -1.03 15.23 21.25
N THR A 185 -1.51 14.12 20.69
CA THR A 185 -1.82 12.89 21.43
C THR A 185 -0.56 12.08 21.68
N LYS A 186 -0.25 11.79 22.95
CA LYS A 186 0.95 11.04 23.35
C LYS A 186 0.94 9.61 22.83
N GLU A 187 -0.22 8.99 22.78
CA GLU A 187 -0.45 7.62 22.29
C GLU A 187 -0.05 7.46 20.83
N LEU A 188 -0.29 8.50 20.01
CA LEU A 188 0.15 8.50 18.61
C LEU A 188 1.67 8.40 18.50
N TRP A 189 2.40 9.21 19.29
CA TRP A 189 3.85 9.21 19.26
C TRP A 189 4.45 7.93 19.82
N LEU A 190 3.88 7.38 20.89
CA LEU A 190 4.29 6.09 21.43
C LEU A 190 4.12 4.97 20.38
N ALA A 191 2.96 4.92 19.73
CA ALA A 191 2.71 3.94 18.65
C ALA A 191 3.69 4.14 17.48
N ALA A 192 3.91 5.38 17.05
CA ALA A 192 4.83 5.68 15.95
C ALA A 192 6.27 5.29 16.27
N ILE A 193 6.76 5.60 17.48
CA ILE A 193 8.11 5.25 17.93
C ILE A 193 8.25 3.72 18.02
N THR A 194 7.30 3.03 18.64
CA THR A 194 7.33 1.57 18.76
C THR A 194 7.35 0.88 17.40
N THR A 195 6.48 1.32 16.49
CA THR A 195 6.44 0.78 15.12
C THR A 195 7.74 1.09 14.36
N GLY A 196 8.30 2.29 14.54
CA GLY A 196 9.57 2.70 13.95
C GLY A 196 10.74 1.83 14.43
N PHE A 197 10.84 1.55 15.73
CA PHE A 197 11.86 0.63 16.27
C PHE A 197 11.70 -0.78 15.73
N PHE A 198 10.48 -1.28 15.65
CA PHE A 198 10.22 -2.60 15.05
C PHE A 198 10.69 -2.67 13.59
N GLN A 199 10.44 -1.59 12.83
CA GLN A 199 10.86 -1.52 11.43
C GLN A 199 12.38 -1.46 11.29
N ILE A 200 13.08 -0.72 12.16
CA ILE A 200 14.56 -0.67 12.18
C ILE A 200 15.12 -2.07 12.46
N CYS A 201 14.59 -2.78 13.45
CA CYS A 201 15.02 -4.15 13.75
C CYS A 201 14.77 -5.09 12.57
N SER A 202 13.62 -4.98 11.89
CA SER A 202 13.29 -5.81 10.74
C SER A 202 14.24 -5.60 9.56
N VAL A 203 14.54 -4.34 9.25
CA VAL A 203 15.46 -3.99 8.13
C VAL A 203 16.92 -4.25 8.47
N GLY A 204 17.30 -4.14 9.75
CA GLY A 204 18.68 -4.36 10.20
C GLY A 204 19.09 -5.84 10.27
N VAL A 205 18.13 -6.77 10.21
CA VAL A 205 18.38 -8.23 10.23
C VAL A 205 18.36 -8.84 8.82
N MET A 206 17.87 -8.13 7.81
CA MET A 206 17.92 -8.52 6.39
C MET A 206 19.21 -8.02 5.73
#